data_cd56d96b0af014124915c7764b6af97c
#
_entry.id   cd56d96b0af014124915c7764b6af97c
#
_cell.length_a   1.000
_cell.length_b   1.000
_cell.length_c   1.000
_cell.angle_alpha   90.00
_cell.angle_beta   90.00
_cell.angle_gamma   90.00
#
_symmetry.space_group_name_H-M   'P 1'
#
loop_
_entity.id
_entity.type
_entity.pdbx_description
1 polymer ?
#
loop_
_entity_poly.entity_id
_entity_poly.type
_entity_poly.pdbx_seq_one_letter_code
_entity_poly.pdbx_strand_id
1 'polypeptide(L)'
;MKKILIPKEIVTADSQNRILRNTAIIIEDGLIKEFIPKNGIDKIGGDFEKYDFHNQTLIPGFVQTHIHLCQTLFRGFADDLELLDWLQKRIFPFENSHDKNSLKISAQLGINDLLTGGTTTFLDMGTLHHQEIIFEELIKSKMRAFAGNCMIDQNELYPKFCESTEWNLKSTFEWAKEFHNSSNGKVKFGFAPRFVLSCSEKLLVETKEMMKDFEHSIYHTHSSENKKEVETVRRMTGKDNVEYFDSIGVLDDHTVLAHCIHLSDSEIDLLKNNNSRVAHCPSSNLKLGSGIANIPKLMENKISVSLGADGAPCNNSLSVFREMNLAALIQKPIHGPTSMDALKVFRLATIEGAKALHLENEIGSIEIGKKADLVLLNLENPDQPVQLSDENIYSAIVYSANKANVNAVFVDGELLVENGKTIFYDEDELLSQAKSELSKLIKRAN
;
A
#
# COMPACT_ATOMS: atom_id res chain seq x y z
N MET A 1 10.86 -25.12 -7.89
CA MET A 1 11.91 -24.85 -8.91
C MET A 1 12.95 -23.94 -8.28
N LYS A 2 14.23 -24.24 -8.45
CA LYS A 2 15.31 -23.43 -7.89
C LYS A 2 15.67 -22.28 -8.83
N LYS A 3 15.89 -21.09 -8.27
CA LYS A 3 16.33 -19.90 -9.00
C LYS A 3 17.59 -19.32 -8.37
N ILE A 4 18.47 -18.74 -9.18
CA ILE A 4 19.62 -17.98 -8.70
C ILE A 4 19.51 -16.57 -9.26
N LEU A 5 19.45 -15.56 -8.37
CA LEU A 5 19.54 -14.16 -8.76
C LEU A 5 20.95 -13.63 -8.45
N ILE A 6 21.56 -12.98 -9.45
CA ILE A 6 22.94 -12.46 -9.37
C ILE A 6 22.91 -10.94 -9.52
N PRO A 7 22.53 -10.19 -8.48
CA PRO A 7 22.47 -8.72 -8.52
C PRO A 7 23.87 -8.10 -8.39
N LYS A 8 24.01 -6.83 -8.72
CA LYS A 8 25.22 -6.03 -8.40
C LYS A 8 25.49 -6.04 -6.89
N GLU A 9 24.47 -5.66 -6.14
CA GLU A 9 24.46 -5.60 -4.68
C GLU A 9 23.04 -5.84 -4.15
N ILE A 10 22.94 -6.14 -2.86
CA ILE A 10 21.68 -6.44 -2.17
C ILE A 10 21.53 -5.47 -1.00
N VAL A 11 20.50 -4.63 -1.01
CA VAL A 11 20.09 -3.80 0.12
C VAL A 11 19.06 -4.58 0.93
N THR A 12 19.44 -5.09 2.08
CA THR A 12 18.64 -6.11 2.77
C THR A 12 17.44 -5.57 3.53
N ALA A 13 17.47 -4.33 4.03
CA ALA A 13 16.51 -3.77 4.98
C ALA A 13 16.32 -4.63 6.26
N ASP A 14 17.26 -5.52 6.56
CA ASP A 14 17.27 -6.30 7.79
C ASP A 14 17.54 -5.42 9.03
N SER A 15 17.61 -6.03 10.21
CA SER A 15 17.82 -5.29 11.46
C SER A 15 19.17 -4.53 11.52
N GLN A 16 20.15 -4.94 10.69
CA GLN A 16 21.47 -4.33 10.59
C GLN A 16 21.60 -3.41 9.36
N ASN A 17 20.59 -3.35 8.50
CA ASN A 17 20.58 -2.61 7.23
C ASN A 17 21.80 -2.96 6.34
N ARG A 18 22.15 -4.25 6.26
CA ARG A 18 23.32 -4.72 5.52
C ARG A 18 23.20 -4.46 4.02
N ILE A 19 24.31 -4.12 3.40
CA ILE A 19 24.46 -4.06 1.95
C ILE A 19 25.46 -5.15 1.54
N LEU A 20 24.96 -6.20 0.88
CA LEU A 20 25.78 -7.35 0.51
C LEU A 20 26.28 -7.20 -0.93
N ARG A 21 27.61 -7.29 -1.13
CA ARG A 21 28.27 -7.27 -2.42
C ARG A 21 28.88 -8.63 -2.72
N ASN A 22 29.18 -8.90 -4.00
CA ASN A 22 29.68 -10.20 -4.44
C ASN A 22 28.82 -11.40 -4.01
N THR A 23 27.53 -11.17 -3.80
CA THR A 23 26.59 -12.14 -3.26
C THR A 23 25.49 -12.39 -4.27
N ALA A 24 25.13 -13.67 -4.48
CA ALA A 24 23.95 -14.13 -5.18
C ALA A 24 22.95 -14.73 -4.18
N ILE A 25 21.67 -14.81 -4.57
CA ILE A 25 20.60 -15.40 -3.76
C ILE A 25 20.09 -16.67 -4.43
N ILE A 26 19.93 -17.73 -3.64
CA ILE A 26 19.19 -18.92 -4.04
C ILE A 26 17.76 -18.81 -3.52
N ILE A 27 16.82 -18.97 -4.44
CA ILE A 27 15.38 -19.04 -4.16
C ILE A 27 14.90 -20.45 -4.48
N GLU A 28 14.17 -21.07 -3.56
CA GLU A 28 13.53 -22.36 -3.74
C GLU A 28 12.13 -22.33 -3.09
N ASP A 29 11.12 -22.73 -3.88
CA ASP A 29 9.72 -22.76 -3.44
C ASP A 29 9.21 -21.41 -2.88
N GLY A 30 9.62 -20.32 -3.54
CA GLY A 30 9.25 -18.97 -3.18
C GLY A 30 10.01 -18.35 -2.01
N LEU A 31 10.91 -19.12 -1.37
CA LEU A 31 11.68 -18.69 -0.20
C LEU A 31 13.14 -18.39 -0.53
N ILE A 32 13.69 -17.39 0.11
CA ILE A 32 15.14 -17.13 0.11
C ILE A 32 15.80 -18.22 0.95
N LYS A 33 16.59 -19.08 0.32
CA LYS A 33 17.23 -20.23 0.98
C LYS A 33 18.64 -19.94 1.43
N GLU A 34 19.41 -19.23 0.61
CA GLU A 34 20.83 -19.06 0.87
C GLU A 34 21.39 -17.81 0.19
N PHE A 35 22.38 -17.20 0.82
CA PHE A 35 23.28 -16.21 0.23
C PHE A 35 24.59 -16.89 -0.11
N ILE A 36 25.02 -16.81 -1.35
CA ILE A 36 26.25 -17.45 -1.83
C ILE A 36 27.21 -16.43 -2.45
N PRO A 37 28.53 -16.62 -2.29
CA PRO A 37 29.49 -15.82 -3.03
C PRO A 37 29.35 -16.04 -4.54
N LYS A 38 29.41 -14.98 -5.35
CA LYS A 38 29.25 -15.09 -6.82
C LYS A 38 30.25 -16.05 -7.47
N ASN A 39 31.48 -16.14 -6.95
CA ASN A 39 32.51 -17.09 -7.43
C ASN A 39 32.25 -18.55 -7.03
N GLY A 40 31.23 -18.80 -6.24
CA GLY A 40 30.76 -20.15 -5.86
C GLY A 40 29.65 -20.70 -6.72
N ILE A 41 29.04 -19.88 -7.61
CA ILE A 41 27.86 -20.28 -8.39
C ILE A 41 28.10 -21.50 -9.26
N ASP A 42 29.26 -21.57 -9.93
CA ASP A 42 29.60 -22.70 -10.83
C ASP A 42 29.84 -24.02 -10.09
N LYS A 43 29.94 -24.00 -8.77
CA LYS A 43 30.11 -25.20 -7.93
C LYS A 43 28.79 -25.76 -7.43
N ILE A 44 27.65 -25.04 -7.66
CA ILE A 44 26.36 -25.48 -7.22
C ILE A 44 25.81 -26.50 -8.21
N GLY A 45 25.59 -27.73 -7.75
CA GLY A 45 24.98 -28.79 -8.57
C GLY A 45 23.46 -28.63 -8.64
N GLY A 46 22.86 -29.10 -9.74
CA GLY A 46 21.43 -29.14 -9.97
C GLY A 46 20.97 -28.17 -11.07
N ASP A 47 19.71 -28.31 -11.47
CA ASP A 47 19.09 -27.44 -12.45
C ASP A 47 18.55 -26.17 -11.76
N PHE A 48 19.03 -25.02 -12.22
CA PHE A 48 18.62 -23.70 -11.75
C PHE A 48 18.18 -22.84 -12.91
N GLU A 49 17.11 -22.09 -12.71
CA GLU A 49 16.81 -20.92 -13.53
C GLU A 49 17.72 -19.76 -13.06
N LYS A 50 18.58 -19.27 -13.95
CA LYS A 50 19.60 -18.29 -13.62
C LYS A 50 19.22 -16.90 -14.16
N TYR A 51 19.15 -15.91 -13.28
CA TYR A 51 18.88 -14.52 -13.61
C TYR A 51 20.13 -13.68 -13.32
N ASP A 52 20.72 -13.11 -14.38
CA ASP A 52 21.91 -12.26 -14.26
C ASP A 52 21.52 -10.77 -14.28
N PHE A 53 21.63 -10.15 -13.11
CA PHE A 53 21.34 -8.76 -12.85
C PHE A 53 22.59 -8.00 -12.34
N HIS A 54 23.78 -8.31 -12.88
CA HIS A 54 25.09 -7.87 -12.41
C HIS A 54 25.27 -6.35 -12.32
N ASN A 55 24.42 -5.55 -12.98
CA ASN A 55 24.40 -4.08 -12.95
C ASN A 55 23.19 -3.49 -12.20
N GLN A 56 22.42 -4.31 -11.49
CA GLN A 56 21.21 -3.90 -10.82
C GLN A 56 21.28 -4.13 -9.30
N THR A 57 20.67 -3.22 -8.56
CA THR A 57 20.53 -3.30 -7.10
C THR A 57 19.27 -4.07 -6.75
N LEU A 58 19.43 -5.11 -5.93
CA LEU A 58 18.31 -5.88 -5.38
C LEU A 58 17.86 -5.29 -4.06
N ILE A 59 16.56 -5.03 -3.95
CA ILE A 59 15.90 -4.53 -2.74
C ILE A 59 14.71 -5.41 -2.38
N PRO A 60 14.18 -5.36 -1.12
CA PRO A 60 12.88 -5.94 -0.81
C PRO A 60 11.78 -5.29 -1.64
N GLY A 61 10.74 -6.04 -1.96
CA GLY A 61 9.53 -5.47 -2.54
C GLY A 61 8.92 -4.40 -1.64
N PHE A 62 8.42 -3.33 -2.23
CA PHE A 62 7.76 -2.27 -1.48
C PHE A 62 6.39 -2.73 -0.96
N VAL A 63 6.03 -2.23 0.23
CA VAL A 63 4.77 -2.50 0.91
C VAL A 63 4.02 -1.19 1.10
N GLN A 64 2.83 -1.07 0.51
CA GLN A 64 1.95 0.09 0.64
C GLN A 64 0.72 -0.24 1.47
N THR A 65 0.48 0.48 2.55
CA THR A 65 -0.52 0.13 3.56
C THR A 65 -1.83 0.91 3.44
N HIS A 66 -2.00 1.64 2.37
CA HIS A 66 -3.26 2.31 2.02
C HIS A 66 -3.30 2.68 0.54
N ILE A 67 -4.23 2.08 -0.20
CA ILE A 67 -4.54 2.44 -1.59
C ILE A 67 -6.03 2.22 -1.90
N HIS A 68 -6.49 2.71 -3.07
CA HIS A 68 -7.82 2.52 -3.63
C HIS A 68 -7.74 2.07 -5.09
N LEU A 69 -7.75 0.77 -5.34
CA LEU A 69 -7.73 0.22 -6.72
C LEU A 69 -8.94 0.66 -7.55
N CYS A 70 -10.11 0.77 -6.91
CA CYS A 70 -11.34 1.17 -7.59
C CYS A 70 -11.27 2.58 -8.20
N GLN A 71 -10.38 3.44 -7.71
CA GLN A 71 -10.25 4.84 -8.15
C GLN A 71 -9.26 5.04 -9.31
N THR A 72 -8.50 4.02 -9.71
CA THR A 72 -7.39 4.19 -10.65
C THR A 72 -7.86 4.68 -12.02
N LEU A 73 -9.03 4.23 -12.47
CA LEU A 73 -9.57 4.54 -13.79
C LEU A 73 -9.87 6.05 -13.99
N PHE A 74 -10.25 6.76 -12.93
CA PHE A 74 -10.59 8.19 -13.00
C PHE A 74 -9.50 9.11 -12.43
N ARG A 75 -8.26 8.70 -12.53
CA ARG A 75 -7.05 9.52 -12.28
C ARG A 75 -7.12 10.85 -13.02
N GLY A 76 -6.85 11.97 -12.32
CA GLY A 76 -6.87 13.32 -12.89
C GLY A 76 -8.26 13.95 -13.05
N PHE A 77 -9.33 13.30 -12.56
CA PHE A 77 -10.71 13.83 -12.65
C PHE A 77 -11.22 14.49 -11.36
N ALA A 78 -10.35 14.63 -10.35
CA ALA A 78 -10.75 15.16 -9.05
C ALA A 78 -9.66 16.08 -8.44
N ASP A 79 -9.14 17.01 -9.23
CA ASP A 79 -8.10 17.94 -8.80
C ASP A 79 -8.73 19.19 -8.12
N ASP A 80 -7.92 19.90 -7.30
CA ASP A 80 -8.19 21.22 -6.73
C ASP A 80 -9.46 21.31 -5.85
N LEU A 81 -9.71 20.28 -5.06
CA LEU A 81 -10.81 20.19 -4.10
C LEU A 81 -10.31 19.81 -2.72
N GLU A 82 -10.94 20.33 -1.66
CA GLU A 82 -10.73 19.83 -0.31
C GLU A 82 -11.49 18.51 -0.08
N LEU A 83 -11.13 17.73 0.95
CA LEU A 83 -11.59 16.38 1.18
C LEU A 83 -13.11 16.17 1.05
N LEU A 84 -13.94 16.91 1.81
CA LEU A 84 -15.39 16.65 1.82
C LEU A 84 -16.06 17.04 0.49
N ASP A 85 -15.62 18.14 -0.12
CA ASP A 85 -16.05 18.56 -1.46
C ASP A 85 -15.58 17.57 -2.54
N TRP A 86 -14.37 17.06 -2.41
CA TRP A 86 -13.77 16.06 -3.28
C TRP A 86 -14.56 14.76 -3.24
N LEU A 87 -14.88 14.25 -2.03
CA LEU A 87 -15.72 13.08 -1.84
C LEU A 87 -17.10 13.27 -2.47
N GLN A 88 -17.80 14.37 -2.12
CA GLN A 88 -19.17 14.62 -2.55
C GLN A 88 -19.30 14.83 -4.06
N LYS A 89 -18.40 15.64 -4.65
CA LYS A 89 -18.53 16.10 -6.05
C LYS A 89 -17.88 15.18 -7.05
N ARG A 90 -16.93 14.32 -6.62
CA ARG A 90 -16.11 13.50 -7.53
C ARG A 90 -16.08 12.03 -7.12
N ILE A 91 -15.60 11.68 -5.94
CA ILE A 91 -15.27 10.31 -5.60
C ILE A 91 -16.52 9.44 -5.48
N PHE A 92 -17.45 9.83 -4.62
CA PHE A 92 -18.67 9.03 -4.44
C PHE A 92 -19.49 8.88 -5.72
N PRO A 93 -19.70 9.94 -6.57
CA PRO A 93 -20.34 9.77 -7.86
C PRO A 93 -19.61 8.78 -8.80
N PHE A 94 -18.29 8.83 -8.88
CA PHE A 94 -17.53 7.93 -9.73
C PHE A 94 -17.49 6.50 -9.18
N GLU A 95 -17.23 6.31 -7.88
CA GLU A 95 -17.24 4.98 -7.25
C GLU A 95 -18.61 4.32 -7.37
N ASN A 96 -19.70 5.06 -7.12
CA ASN A 96 -21.07 4.56 -7.26
C ASN A 96 -21.45 4.18 -8.71
N SER A 97 -20.74 4.71 -9.68
CA SER A 97 -21.04 4.51 -11.10
C SER A 97 -20.23 3.38 -11.74
N HIS A 98 -19.40 2.68 -10.98
CA HIS A 98 -18.73 1.49 -11.47
C HIS A 98 -19.74 0.39 -11.81
N ASP A 99 -19.49 -0.26 -12.93
CA ASP A 99 -19.96 -1.62 -13.21
C ASP A 99 -18.77 -2.59 -13.15
N LYS A 100 -19.06 -3.88 -13.27
CA LYS A 100 -18.01 -4.92 -13.19
C LYS A 100 -16.87 -4.70 -14.20
N ASN A 101 -17.16 -4.19 -15.39
CA ASN A 101 -16.15 -3.97 -16.43
C ASN A 101 -15.24 -2.79 -16.10
N SER A 102 -15.83 -1.64 -15.76
CA SER A 102 -15.04 -0.45 -15.40
C SER A 102 -14.24 -0.67 -14.12
N LEU A 103 -14.77 -1.42 -13.15
CA LEU A 103 -14.05 -1.77 -11.92
C LEU A 103 -12.88 -2.72 -12.22
N LYS A 104 -13.10 -3.74 -13.07
CA LYS A 104 -12.03 -4.64 -13.53
C LYS A 104 -10.87 -3.87 -14.15
N ILE A 105 -11.16 -2.97 -15.08
CA ILE A 105 -10.12 -2.17 -15.73
C ILE A 105 -9.42 -1.23 -14.73
N SER A 106 -10.16 -0.65 -13.78
CA SER A 106 -9.57 0.15 -12.70
C SER A 106 -8.57 -0.66 -11.86
N ALA A 107 -8.96 -1.87 -11.46
CA ALA A 107 -8.09 -2.78 -10.72
C ALA A 107 -6.84 -3.17 -11.53
N GLN A 108 -7.00 -3.54 -12.79
CA GLN A 108 -5.87 -3.91 -13.67
C GLN A 108 -4.88 -2.76 -13.86
N LEU A 109 -5.37 -1.52 -14.06
CA LEU A 109 -4.52 -0.33 -14.14
C LEU A 109 -3.74 -0.11 -12.84
N GLY A 110 -4.41 -0.23 -11.68
CA GLY A 110 -3.78 -0.07 -10.38
C GLY A 110 -2.73 -1.15 -10.10
N ILE A 111 -3.05 -2.41 -10.36
CA ILE A 111 -2.14 -3.55 -10.22
C ILE A 111 -0.90 -3.38 -11.12
N ASN A 112 -1.11 -2.99 -12.39
CA ASN A 112 0.00 -2.71 -13.32
C ASN A 112 0.90 -1.56 -12.81
N ASP A 113 0.29 -0.47 -12.31
CA ASP A 113 1.04 0.68 -11.81
C ASP A 113 1.85 0.34 -10.55
N LEU A 114 1.26 -0.42 -9.61
CA LEU A 114 1.91 -0.88 -8.38
C LEU A 114 3.08 -1.82 -8.68
N LEU A 115 2.86 -2.88 -9.47
CA LEU A 115 3.90 -3.86 -9.82
C LEU A 115 5.07 -3.20 -10.56
N THR A 116 4.79 -2.45 -11.63
CA THR A 116 5.83 -1.76 -12.38
C THR A 116 6.50 -0.63 -11.59
N GLY A 117 5.89 -0.19 -10.46
CA GLY A 117 6.48 0.66 -9.44
C GLY A 117 7.24 -0.06 -8.33
N GLY A 118 7.38 -1.40 -8.40
CA GLY A 118 8.11 -2.20 -7.41
C GLY A 118 7.32 -2.54 -6.14
N THR A 119 6.02 -2.26 -6.08
CA THR A 119 5.15 -2.67 -4.98
C THR A 119 4.79 -4.14 -5.15
N THR A 120 5.10 -4.96 -4.15
CA THR A 120 4.78 -6.40 -4.13
C THR A 120 3.62 -6.72 -3.21
N THR A 121 3.38 -5.86 -2.22
CA THR A 121 2.33 -6.04 -1.19
C THR A 121 1.61 -4.72 -0.93
N PHE A 122 0.30 -4.78 -0.75
CA PHE A 122 -0.48 -3.58 -0.40
C PHE A 122 -1.76 -3.90 0.39
N LEU A 123 -2.33 -2.84 1.00
CA LEU A 123 -3.63 -2.85 1.66
C LEU A 123 -4.58 -1.94 0.86
N ASP A 124 -5.60 -2.56 0.24
CA ASP A 124 -6.62 -1.87 -0.55
C ASP A 124 -7.88 -1.62 0.27
N MET A 125 -8.41 -0.40 0.21
CA MET A 125 -9.67 -0.04 0.85
C MET A 125 -10.87 -0.74 0.21
N GLY A 126 -10.74 -1.15 -1.06
CA GLY A 126 -11.81 -1.79 -1.83
C GLY A 126 -12.87 -0.84 -2.35
N THR A 127 -14.03 -1.40 -2.64
CA THR A 127 -15.21 -0.69 -3.13
C THR A 127 -16.48 -1.20 -2.44
N LEU A 128 -17.56 -0.41 -2.44
CA LEU A 128 -18.82 -0.81 -1.83
C LEU A 128 -19.49 -1.95 -2.62
N HIS A 129 -19.52 -1.86 -3.96
CA HIS A 129 -20.16 -2.83 -4.84
C HIS A 129 -19.14 -3.56 -5.71
N HIS A 130 -19.46 -4.81 -6.10
CA HIS A 130 -18.66 -5.64 -7.02
C HIS A 130 -17.25 -5.97 -6.52
N GLN A 131 -17.04 -6.02 -5.19
CA GLN A 131 -15.72 -6.28 -4.60
C GLN A 131 -15.09 -7.60 -5.06
N GLU A 132 -15.89 -8.60 -5.41
CA GLU A 132 -15.43 -9.87 -5.99
C GLU A 132 -14.53 -9.68 -7.20
N ILE A 133 -14.76 -8.65 -8.01
CA ILE A 133 -13.93 -8.33 -9.20
C ILE A 133 -12.51 -7.93 -8.81
N ILE A 134 -12.35 -7.16 -7.73
CA ILE A 134 -11.02 -6.80 -7.20
C ILE A 134 -10.28 -8.08 -6.77
N PHE A 135 -10.92 -8.96 -6.00
CA PHE A 135 -10.31 -10.22 -5.57
C PHE A 135 -9.92 -11.13 -6.74
N GLU A 136 -10.78 -11.24 -7.77
CA GLU A 136 -10.46 -12.01 -8.98
C GLU A 136 -9.20 -11.49 -9.68
N GLU A 137 -9.07 -10.17 -9.83
CA GLU A 137 -7.91 -9.58 -10.48
C GLU A 137 -6.64 -9.68 -9.60
N LEU A 138 -6.77 -9.61 -8.27
CA LEU A 138 -5.66 -9.85 -7.34
C LEU A 138 -5.14 -11.30 -7.43
N ILE A 139 -6.04 -12.29 -7.47
CA ILE A 139 -5.66 -13.69 -7.60
C ILE A 139 -4.95 -13.94 -8.94
N LYS A 140 -5.45 -13.36 -10.04
CA LYS A 140 -4.83 -13.47 -11.38
C LYS A 140 -3.45 -12.81 -11.45
N SER A 141 -3.28 -11.68 -10.77
CA SER A 141 -2.01 -10.93 -10.75
C SER A 141 -0.91 -11.62 -9.96
N LYS A 142 -1.26 -12.55 -9.08
CA LYS A 142 -0.35 -13.21 -8.14
C LYS A 142 0.34 -12.28 -7.15
N MET A 143 -0.06 -11.03 -7.05
CA MET A 143 0.41 -10.10 -6.02
C MET A 143 0.00 -10.55 -4.62
N ARG A 144 0.72 -10.07 -3.62
CA ARG A 144 0.30 -10.17 -2.23
C ARG A 144 -0.55 -8.94 -1.89
N ALA A 145 -1.72 -9.16 -1.32
CA ALA A 145 -2.62 -8.06 -0.97
C ALA A 145 -3.49 -8.38 0.24
N PHE A 146 -3.79 -7.34 1.00
CA PHE A 146 -4.98 -7.29 1.84
C PHE A 146 -6.01 -6.45 1.10
N ALA A 147 -7.22 -6.95 0.92
CA ALA A 147 -8.31 -6.21 0.29
C ALA A 147 -9.63 -6.53 0.98
N GLY A 148 -10.52 -5.59 1.00
CA GLY A 148 -11.86 -5.74 1.55
C GLY A 148 -12.84 -4.86 0.79
N ASN A 149 -14.09 -4.83 1.25
CA ASN A 149 -15.05 -3.88 0.70
C ASN A 149 -15.05 -2.59 1.52
N CYS A 150 -15.14 -1.48 0.82
CA CYS A 150 -15.29 -0.15 1.42
C CYS A 150 -16.72 -0.02 1.99
N MET A 151 -16.88 -0.30 3.29
CA MET A 151 -18.19 -0.35 3.94
C MET A 151 -18.73 1.06 4.21
N ILE A 152 -19.98 1.30 3.84
CA ILE A 152 -20.67 2.59 4.01
C ILE A 152 -22.14 2.30 4.34
N ASP A 153 -22.62 2.64 5.54
CA ASP A 153 -24.02 2.53 5.94
C ASP A 153 -24.68 3.88 6.33
N GLN A 154 -23.88 4.97 6.27
CA GLN A 154 -24.32 6.34 6.42
C GLN A 154 -23.58 7.20 5.41
N ASN A 155 -24.27 8.06 4.63
CA ASN A 155 -23.60 8.94 3.69
C ASN A 155 -24.45 10.19 3.42
N GLU A 156 -24.33 11.21 4.29
CA GLU A 156 -25.00 12.48 4.10
C GLU A 156 -24.46 13.27 2.89
N LEU A 157 -23.18 13.08 2.53
CA LEU A 157 -22.56 13.78 1.41
C LEU A 157 -23.09 13.28 0.05
N TYR A 158 -23.39 11.98 -0.06
CA TYR A 158 -23.91 11.38 -1.28
C TYR A 158 -24.79 10.14 -0.95
N PRO A 159 -26.07 10.33 -0.57
CA PRO A 159 -26.92 9.25 -0.05
C PRO A 159 -27.18 8.08 -1.01
N LYS A 160 -26.90 8.26 -2.30
CA LYS A 160 -27.05 7.17 -3.30
C LYS A 160 -25.92 6.12 -3.20
N PHE A 161 -24.81 6.43 -2.53
CA PHE A 161 -23.69 5.54 -2.33
C PHE A 161 -23.64 5.11 -0.87
N CYS A 162 -24.53 4.22 -0.51
CA CYS A 162 -24.75 3.74 0.84
C CYS A 162 -25.59 2.46 0.78
N GLU A 163 -25.30 1.50 1.63
CA GLU A 163 -26.07 0.26 1.81
C GLU A 163 -26.44 0.09 3.27
N SER A 164 -27.44 -0.75 3.58
CA SER A 164 -27.78 -0.98 5.00
C SER A 164 -26.63 -1.61 5.78
N THR A 165 -26.61 -1.43 7.09
CA THR A 165 -25.64 -2.09 7.99
C THR A 165 -25.64 -3.59 7.80
N GLU A 166 -26.83 -4.20 7.71
CA GLU A 166 -27.01 -5.65 7.51
C GLU A 166 -26.43 -6.12 6.18
N TRP A 167 -26.63 -5.35 5.10
CA TRP A 167 -26.04 -5.67 3.80
C TRP A 167 -24.52 -5.59 3.85
N ASN A 168 -23.97 -4.52 4.40
CA ASN A 168 -22.53 -4.35 4.54
C ASN A 168 -21.90 -5.51 5.31
N LEU A 169 -22.45 -5.85 6.47
CA LEU A 169 -21.92 -6.94 7.30
C LEU A 169 -22.04 -8.29 6.61
N LYS A 170 -23.19 -8.59 6.00
CA LYS A 170 -23.41 -9.86 5.32
C LYS A 170 -22.50 -10.04 4.13
N SER A 171 -22.44 -9.05 3.23
CA SER A 171 -21.59 -9.11 2.03
C SER A 171 -20.10 -9.20 2.39
N THR A 172 -19.65 -8.45 3.40
CA THR A 172 -18.30 -8.50 3.94
C THR A 172 -17.95 -9.90 4.44
N PHE A 173 -18.83 -10.52 5.24
CA PHE A 173 -18.62 -11.86 5.75
C PHE A 173 -18.53 -12.91 4.61
N GLU A 174 -19.43 -12.83 3.63
CA GLU A 174 -19.44 -13.75 2.49
C GLU A 174 -18.14 -13.61 1.67
N TRP A 175 -17.70 -12.40 1.34
CA TRP A 175 -16.44 -12.17 0.63
C TRP A 175 -15.22 -12.57 1.47
N ALA A 176 -15.22 -12.28 2.77
CA ALA A 176 -14.12 -12.71 3.64
C ALA A 176 -14.03 -14.25 3.67
N LYS A 177 -15.16 -14.95 3.77
CA LYS A 177 -15.19 -16.41 3.74
C LYS A 177 -14.70 -17.00 2.42
N GLU A 178 -14.98 -16.34 1.29
CA GLU A 178 -14.60 -16.81 -0.03
C GLU A 178 -13.12 -16.53 -0.36
N PHE A 179 -12.63 -15.33 -0.04
CA PHE A 179 -11.35 -14.85 -0.56
C PHE A 179 -10.22 -14.76 0.48
N HIS A 180 -10.54 -14.79 1.78
CA HIS A 180 -9.48 -14.74 2.79
C HIS A 180 -8.57 -15.96 2.70
N ASN A 181 -7.24 -15.72 2.72
CA ASN A 181 -6.19 -16.72 2.51
C ASN A 181 -6.22 -17.41 1.13
N SER A 182 -6.87 -16.83 0.13
CA SER A 182 -6.81 -17.32 -1.23
C SER A 182 -5.43 -17.12 -1.88
N SER A 183 -5.22 -17.68 -3.07
CA SER A 183 -3.92 -17.61 -3.77
C SER A 183 -2.73 -18.08 -2.91
N ASN A 184 -2.88 -19.21 -2.20
CA ASN A 184 -1.88 -19.76 -1.27
C ASN A 184 -1.51 -18.78 -0.13
N GLY A 185 -2.50 -18.05 0.41
CA GLY A 185 -2.33 -17.10 1.50
C GLY A 185 -1.78 -15.73 1.08
N LYS A 186 -1.61 -15.48 -0.22
CA LYS A 186 -1.17 -14.16 -0.72
C LYS A 186 -2.26 -13.11 -0.65
N VAL A 187 -3.52 -13.50 -0.81
CA VAL A 187 -4.66 -12.59 -0.71
C VAL A 187 -5.33 -12.80 0.63
N LYS A 188 -5.36 -11.78 1.46
CA LYS A 188 -6.00 -11.75 2.77
C LYS A 188 -7.09 -10.68 2.81
N PHE A 189 -8.00 -10.80 3.77
CA PHE A 189 -9.08 -9.83 3.91
C PHE A 189 -8.65 -8.63 4.76
N GLY A 190 -8.93 -7.40 4.27
CA GLY A 190 -8.80 -6.15 4.99
C GLY A 190 -10.19 -5.58 5.26
N PHE A 191 -10.69 -5.68 6.49
CA PHE A 191 -12.00 -5.13 6.86
C PHE A 191 -11.93 -3.60 6.82
N ALA A 192 -12.70 -2.97 5.91
CA ALA A 192 -12.52 -1.57 5.55
C ALA A 192 -13.79 -0.71 5.74
N PRO A 193 -14.30 -0.52 6.97
CA PRO A 193 -15.28 0.55 7.20
C PRO A 193 -14.61 1.89 6.91
N ARG A 194 -15.22 2.68 6.00
CA ARG A 194 -14.49 3.77 5.33
C ARG A 194 -13.93 4.83 6.30
N PHE A 195 -14.81 5.42 7.14
CA PHE A 195 -14.45 6.41 8.18
C PHE A 195 -15.68 6.75 9.03
N VAL A 196 -15.49 7.48 10.13
CA VAL A 196 -16.57 7.80 11.10
C VAL A 196 -17.78 8.47 10.44
N LEU A 197 -17.57 9.36 9.44
CA LEU A 197 -18.69 10.10 8.80
C LEU A 197 -19.54 9.23 7.86
N SER A 198 -19.09 8.03 7.51
CA SER A 198 -19.81 7.13 6.59
C SER A 198 -20.19 5.78 7.22
N CYS A 199 -19.86 5.58 8.50
CA CYS A 199 -20.13 4.32 9.19
C CYS A 199 -20.83 4.57 10.52
N SER A 200 -21.94 3.85 10.77
CA SER A 200 -22.56 3.82 12.08
C SER A 200 -21.65 3.15 13.12
N GLU A 201 -21.83 3.48 14.40
CA GLU A 201 -21.13 2.78 15.49
C GLU A 201 -21.35 1.27 15.42
N LYS A 202 -22.60 0.85 15.13
CA LYS A 202 -22.94 -0.57 14.93
C LYS A 202 -22.07 -1.21 13.85
N LEU A 203 -21.93 -0.58 12.67
CA LEU A 203 -21.12 -1.11 11.59
C LEU A 203 -19.65 -1.22 11.99
N LEU A 204 -19.09 -0.18 12.63
CA LEU A 204 -17.69 -0.15 13.09
C LEU A 204 -17.40 -1.30 14.08
N VAL A 205 -18.26 -1.45 15.11
CA VAL A 205 -18.09 -2.44 16.19
C VAL A 205 -18.32 -3.88 15.66
N GLU A 206 -19.41 -4.12 14.94
CA GLU A 206 -19.73 -5.47 14.45
C GLU A 206 -18.71 -5.93 13.39
N THR A 207 -18.14 -5.01 12.60
CA THR A 207 -17.00 -5.32 11.72
C THR A 207 -15.78 -5.77 12.50
N LYS A 208 -15.46 -5.11 13.63
CA LYS A 208 -14.33 -5.51 14.49
C LYS A 208 -14.55 -6.87 15.12
N GLU A 209 -15.78 -7.16 15.55
CA GLU A 209 -16.14 -8.48 16.08
C GLU A 209 -16.04 -9.58 15.01
N MET A 210 -16.56 -9.32 13.79
CA MET A 210 -16.50 -10.25 12.67
C MET A 210 -15.07 -10.62 12.29
N MET A 211 -14.13 -9.69 12.40
CA MET A 211 -12.72 -9.89 12.10
C MET A 211 -12.09 -11.02 12.91
N LYS A 212 -12.61 -11.33 14.11
CA LYS A 212 -12.11 -12.41 14.98
C LYS A 212 -12.23 -13.81 14.35
N ASP A 213 -13.15 -13.98 13.39
CA ASP A 213 -13.33 -15.23 12.66
C ASP A 213 -12.30 -15.42 11.52
N PHE A 214 -11.48 -14.39 11.24
CA PHE A 214 -10.54 -14.35 10.10
C PHE A 214 -9.12 -14.01 10.59
N GLU A 215 -8.39 -15.02 11.02
CA GLU A 215 -7.03 -14.87 11.57
C GLU A 215 -6.08 -14.16 10.57
N HIS A 216 -5.26 -13.25 11.05
CA HIS A 216 -4.34 -12.42 10.24
C HIS A 216 -5.01 -11.44 9.27
N SER A 217 -6.28 -11.11 9.47
CA SER A 217 -6.93 -9.99 8.78
C SER A 217 -6.55 -8.65 9.40
N ILE A 218 -6.83 -7.56 8.70
CA ILE A 218 -6.53 -6.18 9.13
C ILE A 218 -7.83 -5.37 9.18
N TYR A 219 -7.99 -4.54 10.22
CA TYR A 219 -9.02 -3.50 10.27
C TYR A 219 -8.44 -2.21 9.69
N HIS A 220 -9.08 -1.63 8.69
CA HIS A 220 -8.54 -0.53 7.90
C HIS A 220 -9.55 0.60 7.77
N THR A 221 -9.19 1.83 8.15
CA THR A 221 -10.11 2.98 8.07
C THR A 221 -9.32 4.29 7.93
N HIS A 222 -10.00 5.36 7.47
CA HIS A 222 -9.43 6.71 7.46
C HIS A 222 -9.66 7.37 8.81
N SER A 223 -8.72 8.21 9.25
CA SER A 223 -8.79 8.90 10.54
C SER A 223 -8.06 10.23 10.50
N SER A 224 -8.71 11.26 11.04
CA SER A 224 -8.09 12.56 11.33
C SER A 224 -7.37 13.19 10.13
N GLU A 225 -7.94 13.03 8.93
CA GLU A 225 -7.34 13.46 7.68
C GLU A 225 -7.50 14.96 7.47
N ASN A 226 -8.69 15.52 7.75
CA ASN A 226 -9.00 16.92 7.48
C ASN A 226 -9.62 17.61 8.70
N LYS A 227 -9.33 18.90 8.90
CA LYS A 227 -9.86 19.66 10.05
C LYS A 227 -11.38 19.65 10.11
N LYS A 228 -12.06 19.82 8.96
CA LYS A 228 -13.54 19.81 8.92
C LYS A 228 -14.10 18.42 9.22
N GLU A 229 -13.41 17.37 8.80
CA GLU A 229 -13.75 15.98 9.18
C GLU A 229 -13.68 15.85 10.71
N VAL A 230 -12.55 16.19 11.34
CA VAL A 230 -12.36 16.10 12.80
C VAL A 230 -13.41 16.93 13.55
N GLU A 231 -13.66 18.19 13.13
CA GLU A 231 -14.70 19.04 13.73
C GLU A 231 -16.10 18.43 13.60
N THR A 232 -16.40 17.77 12.49
CA THR A 232 -17.68 17.11 12.26
C THR A 232 -17.83 15.87 13.14
N VAL A 233 -16.79 15.02 13.22
CA VAL A 233 -16.76 13.86 14.13
C VAL A 233 -16.94 14.30 15.58
N ARG A 234 -16.21 15.34 16.03
CA ARG A 234 -16.34 15.88 17.38
C ARG A 234 -17.78 16.39 17.67
N ARG A 235 -18.42 17.02 16.71
CA ARG A 235 -19.81 17.48 16.84
C ARG A 235 -20.79 16.31 16.93
N MET A 236 -20.55 15.22 16.19
CA MET A 236 -21.43 14.04 16.16
C MET A 236 -21.26 13.16 17.40
N THR A 237 -20.04 12.95 17.84
CA THR A 237 -19.69 11.94 18.85
C THR A 237 -19.27 12.52 20.21
N GLY A 238 -18.96 13.81 20.25
CA GLY A 238 -18.36 14.49 21.42
C GLY A 238 -16.85 14.19 21.60
N LYS A 239 -16.22 13.48 20.65
CA LYS A 239 -14.80 13.03 20.70
C LYS A 239 -14.11 13.28 19.37
N ASP A 240 -12.78 13.34 19.38
CA ASP A 240 -11.99 13.30 18.16
C ASP A 240 -11.91 11.87 17.59
N ASN A 241 -11.42 11.72 16.38
CA ASN A 241 -11.52 10.46 15.63
C ASN A 241 -10.92 9.27 16.38
N VAL A 242 -9.69 9.36 16.84
CA VAL A 242 -8.99 8.26 17.54
C VAL A 242 -9.59 8.02 18.92
N GLU A 243 -9.98 9.08 19.64
CA GLU A 243 -10.69 8.97 20.92
C GLU A 243 -12.04 8.26 20.76
N TYR A 244 -12.76 8.53 19.65
CA TYR A 244 -13.99 7.82 19.35
C TYR A 244 -13.74 6.36 19.06
N PHE A 245 -12.79 6.03 18.17
CA PHE A 245 -12.43 4.63 17.87
C PHE A 245 -12.00 3.84 19.11
N ASP A 246 -11.20 4.45 19.99
CA ASP A 246 -10.82 3.83 21.26
C ASP A 246 -12.04 3.54 22.14
N SER A 247 -12.94 4.52 22.27
CA SER A 247 -14.11 4.41 23.15
C SER A 247 -15.10 3.33 22.71
N ILE A 248 -15.11 2.94 21.44
CA ILE A 248 -15.96 1.86 20.91
C ILE A 248 -15.18 0.55 20.72
N GLY A 249 -13.91 0.50 21.12
CA GLY A 249 -13.11 -0.72 21.18
C GLY A 249 -12.64 -1.27 19.83
N VAL A 250 -12.44 -0.42 18.82
CA VAL A 250 -11.97 -0.87 17.49
C VAL A 250 -10.47 -0.72 17.30
N LEU A 251 -9.76 -0.07 18.22
CA LEU A 251 -8.31 0.06 18.19
C LEU A 251 -7.61 -1.17 18.76
N ASP A 252 -6.66 -1.69 18.04
CA ASP A 252 -5.67 -2.68 18.49
C ASP A 252 -4.47 -2.71 17.52
N ASP A 253 -3.58 -3.70 17.66
CA ASP A 253 -2.41 -3.87 16.82
C ASP A 253 -2.72 -4.39 15.39
N HIS A 254 -3.94 -4.82 15.10
CA HIS A 254 -4.44 -5.14 13.76
C HIS A 254 -5.20 -3.99 13.10
N THR A 255 -5.24 -2.81 13.73
CA THR A 255 -5.92 -1.63 13.19
C THR A 255 -4.91 -0.71 12.49
N VAL A 256 -5.14 -0.44 11.20
CA VAL A 256 -4.38 0.50 10.38
C VAL A 256 -5.25 1.73 10.09
N LEU A 257 -4.82 2.88 10.57
CA LEU A 257 -5.46 4.18 10.35
C LEU A 257 -4.73 4.95 9.26
N ALA A 258 -5.43 5.31 8.18
CA ALA A 258 -4.86 6.14 7.14
C ALA A 258 -4.85 7.62 7.55
N HIS A 259 -3.83 8.35 7.09
CA HIS A 259 -3.58 9.79 7.26
C HIS A 259 -3.13 10.25 8.64
N CYS A 260 -3.98 10.24 9.65
CA CYS A 260 -3.65 10.66 11.03
C CYS A 260 -2.91 12.02 11.09
N ILE A 261 -3.44 13.04 10.39
CA ILE A 261 -2.80 14.36 10.27
C ILE A 261 -3.05 15.21 11.51
N HIS A 262 -4.31 15.28 11.94
CA HIS A 262 -4.79 16.20 12.99
C HIS A 262 -5.02 15.45 14.30
N LEU A 263 -3.94 15.03 14.94
CA LEU A 263 -3.97 14.30 16.21
C LEU A 263 -3.63 15.21 17.40
N SER A 264 -4.37 15.07 18.48
CA SER A 264 -4.02 15.59 19.80
C SER A 264 -2.96 14.70 20.47
N ASP A 265 -2.34 15.18 21.56
CA ASP A 265 -1.40 14.37 22.34
C ASP A 265 -2.09 13.16 23.00
N SER A 266 -3.35 13.31 23.44
CA SER A 266 -4.15 12.20 23.97
C SER A 266 -4.42 11.13 22.93
N GLU A 267 -4.71 11.49 21.68
CA GLU A 267 -4.90 10.53 20.58
C GLU A 267 -3.60 9.77 20.23
N ILE A 268 -2.45 10.46 20.28
CA ILE A 268 -1.14 9.81 20.10
C ILE A 268 -0.89 8.78 21.21
N ASP A 269 -1.22 9.10 22.46
CA ASP A 269 -1.11 8.14 23.57
C ASP A 269 -2.06 6.95 23.38
N LEU A 270 -3.28 7.14 22.87
CA LEU A 270 -4.21 6.05 22.57
C LEU A 270 -3.68 5.14 21.46
N LEU A 271 -3.17 5.69 20.35
CA LEU A 271 -2.53 4.90 19.29
C LEU A 271 -1.38 4.04 19.83
N LYS A 272 -0.53 4.63 20.68
CA LYS A 272 0.59 3.93 21.31
C LYS A 272 0.11 2.81 22.24
N ASN A 273 -0.87 3.07 23.11
CA ASN A 273 -1.35 2.12 24.10
C ASN A 273 -2.06 0.92 23.44
N ASN A 274 -2.74 1.14 22.31
CA ASN A 274 -3.40 0.11 21.53
C ASN A 274 -2.48 -0.54 20.49
N ASN A 275 -1.23 -0.09 20.34
CA ASN A 275 -0.32 -0.50 19.27
C ASN A 275 -0.90 -0.32 17.86
N SER A 276 -1.86 0.58 17.68
CA SER A 276 -2.48 0.84 16.39
C SER A 276 -1.49 1.48 15.42
N ARG A 277 -1.70 1.28 14.13
CA ARG A 277 -0.74 1.56 13.07
C ARG A 277 -1.21 2.70 12.19
N VAL A 278 -0.28 3.46 11.63
CA VAL A 278 -0.57 4.63 10.79
C VAL A 278 -0.03 4.42 9.38
N ALA A 279 -0.89 4.58 8.39
CA ALA A 279 -0.51 4.67 6.99
C ALA A 279 -0.38 6.14 6.58
N HIS A 280 0.84 6.61 6.37
CA HIS A 280 1.13 7.98 5.93
C HIS A 280 1.03 8.11 4.42
N CYS A 281 0.18 9.05 3.95
CA CYS A 281 -0.12 9.29 2.53
C CYS A 281 0.27 10.72 2.12
N PRO A 282 1.57 11.05 2.05
CA PRO A 282 2.02 12.44 1.92
C PRO A 282 1.51 13.14 0.66
N SER A 283 1.43 12.46 -0.49
CA SER A 283 0.93 13.07 -1.73
C SER A 283 -0.54 13.48 -1.62
N SER A 284 -1.40 12.59 -1.14
CA SER A 284 -2.82 12.83 -0.93
C SER A 284 -3.05 13.96 0.07
N ASN A 285 -2.40 13.87 1.24
CA ASN A 285 -2.50 14.87 2.30
C ASN A 285 -2.18 16.30 1.80
N LEU A 286 -1.16 16.43 0.96
CA LEU A 286 -0.75 17.72 0.38
C LEU A 286 -1.69 18.17 -0.73
N LYS A 287 -2.08 17.26 -1.63
CA LYS A 287 -2.92 17.60 -2.79
C LYS A 287 -4.33 18.04 -2.38
N LEU A 288 -4.93 17.39 -1.37
CA LEU A 288 -6.23 17.77 -0.82
C LEU A 288 -6.17 18.96 0.15
N GLY A 289 -4.96 19.49 0.40
CA GLY A 289 -4.76 20.57 1.36
C GLY A 289 -5.09 20.16 2.80
N SER A 290 -5.09 18.87 3.09
CA SER A 290 -5.45 18.32 4.40
C SER A 290 -4.44 18.70 5.48
N GLY A 291 -3.14 18.72 5.14
CA GLY A 291 -2.08 19.13 6.06
C GLY A 291 -0.83 18.25 6.00
N ILE A 292 0.03 18.41 7.00
CA ILE A 292 1.27 17.63 7.16
C ILE A 292 1.18 16.88 8.49
N ALA A 293 1.10 15.54 8.42
CA ALA A 293 1.16 14.69 9.60
C ALA A 293 2.54 14.77 10.26
N ASN A 294 2.59 14.86 11.58
CA ASN A 294 3.87 14.93 12.31
C ASN A 294 4.48 13.54 12.51
N ILE A 295 5.03 12.98 11.42
CA ILE A 295 5.61 11.63 11.41
C ILE A 295 6.76 11.47 12.39
N PRO A 296 7.72 12.41 12.53
CA PRO A 296 8.76 12.31 13.54
C PRO A 296 8.19 12.09 14.95
N LYS A 297 7.15 12.85 15.35
CA LYS A 297 6.52 12.72 16.66
C LYS A 297 5.87 11.35 16.86
N LEU A 298 5.19 10.82 15.85
CA LEU A 298 4.60 9.48 15.92
C LEU A 298 5.68 8.42 16.12
N MET A 299 6.77 8.48 15.36
CA MET A 299 7.91 7.54 15.48
C MET A 299 8.63 7.66 16.82
N GLU A 300 8.83 8.87 17.36
CA GLU A 300 9.41 9.11 18.69
C GLU A 300 8.55 8.46 19.80
N ASN A 301 7.23 8.46 19.61
CA ASN A 301 6.28 7.76 20.50
C ASN A 301 6.18 6.25 20.22
N LYS A 302 7.01 5.70 19.31
CA LYS A 302 7.06 4.27 18.92
C LYS A 302 5.78 3.77 18.24
N ILE A 303 5.00 4.66 17.66
CA ILE A 303 3.87 4.28 16.82
C ILE A 303 4.42 3.72 15.50
N SER A 304 3.89 2.58 15.06
CA SER A 304 4.24 1.98 13.78
C SER A 304 3.67 2.85 12.65
N VAL A 305 4.56 3.38 11.81
CA VAL A 305 4.21 4.19 10.64
C VAL A 305 4.71 3.49 9.39
N SER A 306 3.90 3.50 8.35
CA SER A 306 4.19 2.97 7.01
C SER A 306 3.71 3.93 5.93
N LEU A 307 3.97 3.66 4.66
CA LEU A 307 3.57 4.51 3.54
C LEU A 307 2.41 3.92 2.75
N GLY A 308 1.56 4.79 2.22
CA GLY A 308 0.52 4.47 1.26
C GLY A 308 0.38 5.58 0.21
N ALA A 309 0.07 5.21 -1.04
CA ALA A 309 -0.15 6.19 -2.09
C ALA A 309 -1.58 6.73 -2.11
N ASP A 310 -2.50 6.10 -1.39
CA ASP A 310 -3.93 6.44 -1.44
C ASP A 310 -4.54 6.21 -2.85
N GLY A 311 -5.63 6.88 -3.19
CA GLY A 311 -6.28 6.79 -4.48
C GLY A 311 -5.59 7.59 -5.59
N ALA A 312 -5.67 7.10 -6.81
CA ALA A 312 -5.10 7.80 -7.95
C ALA A 312 -5.71 9.22 -8.18
N PRO A 313 -6.97 9.54 -7.86
CA PRO A 313 -7.50 10.90 -8.00
C PRO A 313 -6.92 11.91 -7.00
N CYS A 314 -6.54 11.49 -5.79
CA CYS A 314 -5.94 12.37 -4.78
C CYS A 314 -4.40 12.43 -4.86
N ASN A 315 -3.77 11.54 -5.64
CA ASN A 315 -2.31 11.47 -5.79
C ASN A 315 -1.85 11.72 -7.23
N ASN A 316 -2.63 11.29 -8.21
CA ASN A 316 -2.28 11.13 -9.63
C ASN A 316 -1.18 10.11 -9.92
N SER A 317 -0.75 9.33 -8.91
CA SER A 317 0.27 8.28 -9.04
C SER A 317 0.09 7.26 -7.90
N LEU A 318 0.41 5.99 -8.16
CA LEU A 318 0.51 4.98 -7.09
C LEU A 318 1.98 4.65 -6.77
N SER A 319 2.90 5.57 -7.13
CA SER A 319 4.34 5.37 -7.02
C SER A 319 4.83 5.57 -5.58
N VAL A 320 5.29 4.48 -4.96
CA VAL A 320 5.94 4.51 -3.65
C VAL A 320 7.22 5.38 -3.63
N PHE A 321 7.94 5.51 -4.75
CA PHE A 321 9.10 6.41 -4.85
C PHE A 321 8.71 7.86 -4.58
N ARG A 322 7.55 8.30 -5.10
CA ARG A 322 7.03 9.64 -4.84
C ARG A 322 6.66 9.81 -3.37
N GLU A 323 6.01 8.81 -2.79
CA GLU A 323 5.64 8.84 -1.37
C GLU A 323 6.89 8.89 -0.48
N MET A 324 7.92 8.09 -0.76
CA MET A 324 9.20 8.16 -0.05
C MET A 324 9.85 9.53 -0.15
N ASN A 325 9.92 10.09 -1.36
CA ASN A 325 10.53 11.40 -1.59
C ASN A 325 9.81 12.50 -0.77
N LEU A 326 8.49 12.56 -0.85
CA LEU A 326 7.69 13.53 -0.11
C LEU A 326 7.77 13.31 1.40
N ALA A 327 7.66 12.07 1.89
CA ALA A 327 7.78 11.76 3.32
C ALA A 327 9.12 12.23 3.90
N ALA A 328 10.20 12.13 3.12
CA ALA A 328 11.51 12.65 3.52
C ALA A 328 11.54 14.19 3.53
N LEU A 329 11.02 14.83 2.47
CA LEU A 329 11.21 16.26 2.24
C LEU A 329 10.30 17.13 3.10
N ILE A 330 9.01 16.80 3.24
CA ILE A 330 8.02 17.67 3.88
C ILE A 330 8.26 17.86 5.39
N GLN A 331 8.96 16.93 6.03
CA GLN A 331 9.28 17.04 7.46
C GLN A 331 10.49 17.95 7.75
N LYS A 332 11.42 18.07 6.80
CA LYS A 332 12.69 18.79 7.00
C LYS A 332 12.53 20.29 7.30
N PRO A 333 11.64 21.05 6.65
CA PRO A 333 11.43 22.45 6.99
C PRO A 333 10.88 22.67 8.42
N ILE A 334 10.20 21.67 8.98
CA ILE A 334 9.55 21.74 10.28
C ILE A 334 10.45 21.21 11.39
N HIS A 335 11.14 20.07 11.15
CA HIS A 335 11.85 19.30 12.15
C HIS A 335 13.38 19.27 11.94
N GLY A 336 13.90 20.03 10.96
CA GLY A 336 15.34 20.10 10.62
C GLY A 336 15.79 19.06 9.58
N PRO A 337 16.95 19.28 8.96
CA PRO A 337 17.42 18.54 7.78
C PRO A 337 17.72 17.06 8.05
N THR A 338 17.94 16.67 9.29
CA THR A 338 18.23 15.28 9.70
C THR A 338 16.99 14.47 10.07
N SER A 339 15.82 15.12 10.16
CA SER A 339 14.57 14.39 10.36
C SER A 339 14.25 13.57 9.12
N MET A 340 13.65 12.42 9.26
CA MET A 340 13.24 11.54 8.14
C MET A 340 14.35 11.37 7.08
N ASP A 341 15.51 10.84 7.51
CA ASP A 341 16.58 10.47 6.59
C ASP A 341 16.16 9.36 5.61
N ALA A 342 16.94 9.19 4.54
CA ALA A 342 16.60 8.27 3.46
C ALA A 342 16.44 6.81 3.94
N LEU A 343 17.29 6.36 4.88
CA LEU A 343 17.20 5.01 5.43
C LEU A 343 15.87 4.80 6.18
N LYS A 344 15.48 5.74 7.05
CA LYS A 344 14.19 5.66 7.77
C LYS A 344 13.04 5.57 6.79
N VAL A 345 13.02 6.44 5.78
CA VAL A 345 11.92 6.49 4.80
C VAL A 345 11.86 5.24 3.93
N PHE A 346 13.01 4.70 3.50
CA PHE A 346 13.08 3.42 2.80
C PHE A 346 12.48 2.27 3.65
N ARG A 347 12.76 2.28 4.96
CA ARG A 347 12.17 1.30 5.87
C ARG A 347 10.65 1.44 6.01
N LEU A 348 10.10 2.67 5.98
CA LEU A 348 8.63 2.88 5.98
C LEU A 348 7.96 2.22 4.76
N ALA A 349 8.63 2.20 3.62
CA ALA A 349 8.15 1.60 2.38
C ALA A 349 8.43 0.07 2.27
N THR A 350 9.13 -0.52 3.23
CA THR A 350 9.55 -1.93 3.20
C THR A 350 9.19 -2.64 4.50
N ILE A 351 10.13 -2.80 5.42
CA ILE A 351 9.95 -3.59 6.65
C ILE A 351 8.90 -3.00 7.61
N GLU A 352 8.78 -1.68 7.71
CA GLU A 352 7.76 -1.06 8.57
C GLU A 352 6.35 -1.24 7.95
N GLY A 353 6.24 -1.21 6.61
CA GLY A 353 5.00 -1.60 5.91
C GLY A 353 4.64 -3.07 6.16
N ALA A 354 5.61 -3.96 6.11
CA ALA A 354 5.39 -5.38 6.44
C ALA A 354 4.94 -5.56 7.89
N LYS A 355 5.53 -4.84 8.85
CA LYS A 355 5.09 -4.85 10.26
C LYS A 355 3.66 -4.34 10.42
N ALA A 356 3.29 -3.29 9.66
CA ALA A 356 1.93 -2.77 9.70
C ALA A 356 0.87 -3.80 9.27
N LEU A 357 1.26 -4.80 8.50
CA LEU A 357 0.42 -5.89 8.02
C LEU A 357 0.68 -7.23 8.72
N HIS A 358 1.48 -7.27 9.79
CA HIS A 358 1.93 -8.48 10.48
C HIS A 358 2.62 -9.51 9.56
N LEU A 359 3.35 -9.02 8.57
CA LEU A 359 4.11 -9.83 7.61
C LEU A 359 5.64 -9.68 7.75
N GLU A 360 6.15 -9.04 8.80
CA GLU A 360 7.59 -8.77 8.99
C GLU A 360 8.46 -10.03 9.09
N ASN A 361 7.87 -11.15 9.43
CA ASN A 361 8.55 -12.45 9.45
C ASN A 361 8.55 -13.13 8.07
N GLU A 362 7.74 -12.64 7.13
CA GLU A 362 7.59 -13.22 5.80
C GLU A 362 8.24 -12.36 4.70
N ILE A 363 8.10 -11.02 4.76
CA ILE A 363 8.53 -10.07 3.72
C ILE A 363 9.12 -8.79 4.30
N GLY A 364 9.40 -7.80 3.46
CA GLY A 364 9.83 -6.45 3.84
C GLY A 364 11.33 -6.31 4.09
N SER A 365 12.06 -7.41 4.15
CA SER A 365 13.53 -7.47 4.18
C SER A 365 14.03 -8.72 3.45
N ILE A 366 15.30 -8.71 3.04
CA ILE A 366 15.93 -9.84 2.35
C ILE A 366 16.72 -10.65 3.37
N GLU A 367 16.13 -11.73 3.86
CA GLU A 367 16.69 -12.62 4.88
C GLU A 367 16.38 -14.08 4.56
N ILE A 368 17.26 -15.00 4.97
CA ILE A 368 17.03 -16.43 4.78
C ILE A 368 15.74 -16.85 5.48
N GLY A 369 14.93 -17.64 4.78
CA GLY A 369 13.64 -18.13 5.26
C GLY A 369 12.45 -17.24 4.89
N LYS A 370 12.66 -15.98 4.52
CA LYS A 370 11.58 -15.09 4.05
C LYS A 370 11.19 -15.37 2.60
N LYS A 371 10.00 -14.92 2.25
CA LYS A 371 9.48 -14.94 0.88
C LYS A 371 10.35 -14.08 -0.04
N ALA A 372 10.52 -14.53 -1.26
CA ALA A 372 11.27 -13.79 -2.27
C ALA A 372 10.36 -12.75 -2.97
N ASP A 373 9.89 -11.77 -2.19
CA ASP A 373 9.23 -10.56 -2.66
C ASP A 373 10.31 -9.50 -2.88
N LEU A 374 10.77 -9.34 -4.13
CA LEU A 374 12.03 -8.70 -4.48
C LEU A 374 11.89 -7.76 -5.66
N VAL A 375 12.69 -6.68 -5.68
CA VAL A 375 12.74 -5.71 -6.78
C VAL A 375 14.16 -5.47 -7.23
N LEU A 376 14.39 -5.50 -8.53
CA LEU A 376 15.66 -5.14 -9.19
C LEU A 376 15.57 -3.72 -9.72
N LEU A 377 16.44 -2.84 -9.23
CA LEU A 377 16.55 -1.44 -9.64
C LEU A 377 17.79 -1.20 -10.51
N ASN A 378 17.60 -0.56 -11.65
CA ASN A 378 18.70 0.01 -12.41
C ASN A 378 18.98 1.42 -11.87
N LEU A 379 20.01 1.55 -11.03
CA LEU A 379 20.46 2.83 -10.46
C LEU A 379 21.70 3.41 -11.19
N GLU A 380 22.20 2.75 -12.23
CA GLU A 380 23.34 3.20 -13.04
C GLU A 380 22.84 3.94 -14.29
N ASN A 381 22.47 5.19 -14.11
CA ASN A 381 22.09 6.09 -15.20
C ASN A 381 22.48 7.54 -14.87
N PRO A 382 22.47 8.48 -15.84
CA PRO A 382 22.93 9.85 -15.62
C PRO A 382 22.17 10.63 -14.54
N ASP A 383 20.96 10.22 -14.18
CA ASP A 383 20.10 10.89 -13.19
C ASP A 383 20.36 10.38 -11.75
N GLN A 384 21.32 9.47 -11.59
CA GLN A 384 21.69 8.85 -10.31
C GLN A 384 23.08 9.29 -9.85
N PRO A 385 23.47 9.08 -8.58
CA PRO A 385 24.85 9.27 -8.17
C PRO A 385 25.81 8.45 -9.03
N VAL A 386 26.88 9.08 -9.51
CA VAL A 386 27.87 8.45 -10.41
C VAL A 386 28.51 7.21 -9.79
N GLN A 387 28.66 7.20 -8.46
CA GLN A 387 29.17 6.06 -7.71
C GLN A 387 28.27 5.77 -6.53
N LEU A 388 27.73 4.55 -6.46
CA LEU A 388 26.96 4.07 -5.31
C LEU A 388 27.91 3.52 -4.24
N SER A 389 27.59 3.86 -2.99
CA SER A 389 28.28 3.41 -1.78
C SER A 389 27.25 3.12 -0.68
N ASP A 390 27.69 2.59 0.45
CA ASP A 390 26.82 2.38 1.62
C ASP A 390 26.28 3.71 2.17
N GLU A 391 26.99 4.81 1.94
CA GLU A 391 26.61 6.15 2.41
C GLU A 391 25.48 6.77 1.59
N ASN A 392 25.37 6.47 0.29
CA ASN A 392 24.46 7.15 -0.61
C ASN A 392 23.41 6.27 -1.29
N ILE A 393 23.43 4.96 -1.12
CA ILE A 393 22.50 4.05 -1.82
C ILE A 393 21.04 4.30 -1.45
N TYR A 394 20.75 4.55 -0.18
CA TYR A 394 19.39 4.90 0.26
C TYR A 394 18.98 6.28 -0.28
N SER A 395 19.91 7.22 -0.36
CA SER A 395 19.68 8.53 -0.98
C SER A 395 19.33 8.38 -2.47
N ALA A 396 20.05 7.54 -3.20
CA ALA A 396 19.75 7.24 -4.59
C ALA A 396 18.34 6.65 -4.77
N ILE A 397 17.94 5.71 -3.90
CA ILE A 397 16.61 5.09 -3.95
C ILE A 397 15.50 6.09 -3.61
N VAL A 398 15.67 6.91 -2.56
CA VAL A 398 14.60 7.76 -2.02
C VAL A 398 14.47 9.09 -2.77
N TYR A 399 15.60 9.69 -3.19
CA TYR A 399 15.58 11.04 -3.76
C TYR A 399 15.70 11.07 -5.29
N SER A 400 16.32 10.05 -5.90
CA SER A 400 16.61 10.07 -7.33
C SER A 400 15.86 9.01 -8.13
N ALA A 401 15.62 7.82 -7.54
CA ALA A 401 14.95 6.75 -8.27
C ALA A 401 13.45 7.02 -8.46
N ASN A 402 12.92 6.39 -9.48
CA ASN A 402 11.50 6.44 -9.84
C ASN A 402 11.08 5.11 -10.51
N LYS A 403 9.83 5.01 -10.96
CA LYS A 403 9.29 3.81 -11.62
C LYS A 403 10.15 3.31 -12.80
N ALA A 404 10.78 4.20 -13.56
CA ALA A 404 11.61 3.80 -14.72
C ALA A 404 12.90 3.06 -14.30
N ASN A 405 13.29 3.11 -13.03
CA ASN A 405 14.42 2.36 -12.52
C ASN A 405 14.06 0.89 -12.20
N VAL A 406 12.77 0.54 -12.09
CA VAL A 406 12.33 -0.83 -11.81
C VAL A 406 12.51 -1.68 -13.07
N ASN A 407 13.36 -2.70 -12.99
CA ASN A 407 13.60 -3.62 -14.10
C ASN A 407 12.84 -4.93 -13.95
N ALA A 408 12.89 -5.54 -12.77
CA ALA A 408 12.21 -6.80 -12.51
C ALA A 408 11.59 -6.82 -11.11
N VAL A 409 10.45 -7.52 -10.98
CA VAL A 409 9.76 -7.70 -9.70
C VAL A 409 9.40 -9.18 -9.55
N PHE A 410 9.71 -9.71 -8.37
CA PHE A 410 9.35 -11.07 -7.97
C PHE A 410 8.40 -11.01 -6.77
N VAL A 411 7.39 -11.88 -6.77
CA VAL A 411 6.49 -12.14 -5.62
C VAL A 411 6.48 -13.64 -5.36
N ASP A 412 6.77 -14.06 -4.12
CA ASP A 412 7.00 -15.48 -3.79
C ASP A 412 7.98 -16.17 -4.76
N GLY A 413 9.01 -15.43 -5.22
CA GLY A 413 9.99 -15.92 -6.19
C GLY A 413 9.46 -16.12 -7.61
N GLU A 414 8.22 -15.76 -7.92
CA GLU A 414 7.68 -15.72 -9.27
C GLU A 414 7.98 -14.36 -9.91
N LEU A 415 8.54 -14.35 -11.11
CA LEU A 415 8.78 -13.14 -11.89
C LEU A 415 7.43 -12.59 -12.39
N LEU A 416 7.09 -11.36 -12.03
CA LEU A 416 5.84 -10.71 -12.45
C LEU A 416 6.08 -9.46 -13.31
N VAL A 417 7.25 -8.85 -13.19
CA VAL A 417 7.69 -7.73 -14.03
C VAL A 417 9.05 -8.05 -14.62
N GLU A 418 9.19 -7.86 -15.91
CA GLU A 418 10.45 -8.00 -16.64
C GLU A 418 10.64 -6.80 -17.56
N ASN A 419 11.85 -6.23 -17.55
CA ASN A 419 12.17 -5.02 -18.33
C ASN A 419 11.19 -3.86 -18.09
N GLY A 420 10.73 -3.69 -16.84
CA GLY A 420 9.81 -2.64 -16.44
C GLY A 420 8.35 -2.85 -16.85
N LYS A 421 7.98 -4.00 -17.39
CA LYS A 421 6.61 -4.32 -17.82
C LYS A 421 6.10 -5.57 -17.11
N THR A 422 4.82 -5.59 -16.77
CA THR A 422 4.16 -6.81 -16.29
C THR A 422 4.13 -7.87 -17.39
N ILE A 423 4.37 -9.13 -17.02
CA ILE A 423 4.45 -10.24 -17.99
C ILE A 423 3.07 -10.74 -18.46
N PHE A 424 1.97 -10.23 -17.91
CA PHE A 424 0.62 -10.74 -18.13
C PHE A 424 -0.39 -9.67 -18.59
N TYR A 425 -0.02 -8.38 -18.65
CA TYR A 425 -0.83 -7.33 -19.26
C TYR A 425 -0.17 -6.80 -20.53
N ASP A 426 -0.96 -6.68 -21.60
CA ASP A 426 -0.61 -5.86 -22.75
C ASP A 426 -0.99 -4.40 -22.43
N GLU A 427 0.00 -3.52 -22.32
CA GLU A 427 -0.22 -2.13 -21.92
C GLU A 427 -1.03 -1.33 -22.95
N ASP A 428 -0.89 -1.61 -24.25
CA ASP A 428 -1.64 -0.92 -25.31
C ASP A 428 -3.11 -1.35 -25.31
N GLU A 429 -3.36 -2.65 -25.12
CA GLU A 429 -4.71 -3.18 -24.95
C GLU A 429 -5.37 -2.63 -23.69
N LEU A 430 -4.68 -2.66 -22.54
CA LEU A 430 -5.17 -2.14 -21.27
C LEU A 430 -5.49 -0.63 -21.38
N LEU A 431 -4.64 0.16 -22.01
CA LEU A 431 -4.89 1.58 -22.26
C LEU A 431 -6.11 1.81 -23.15
N SER A 432 -6.28 1.01 -24.21
CA SER A 432 -7.44 1.09 -25.10
C SER A 432 -8.74 0.79 -24.34
N GLN A 433 -8.76 -0.28 -23.57
CA GLN A 433 -9.89 -0.67 -22.72
C GLN A 433 -10.20 0.41 -21.66
N ALA A 434 -9.18 0.98 -21.02
CA ALA A 434 -9.32 2.05 -20.04
C ALA A 434 -10.00 3.29 -20.61
N LYS A 435 -9.59 3.74 -21.80
CA LYS A 435 -10.24 4.88 -22.49
C LYS A 435 -11.73 4.62 -22.75
N SER A 436 -12.06 3.40 -23.20
CA SER A 436 -13.45 3.00 -23.45
C SER A 436 -14.29 2.98 -22.17
N GLU A 437 -13.79 2.30 -21.12
CA GLU A 437 -14.53 2.16 -19.88
C GLU A 437 -14.62 3.48 -19.09
N LEU A 438 -13.59 4.33 -19.11
CA LEU A 438 -13.66 5.67 -18.54
C LEU A 438 -14.76 6.53 -19.20
N SER A 439 -14.88 6.47 -20.53
CA SER A 439 -15.93 7.21 -21.25
C SER A 439 -17.34 6.76 -20.83
N LYS A 440 -17.54 5.46 -20.57
CA LYS A 440 -18.80 4.92 -20.08
C LYS A 440 -19.05 5.30 -18.61
N LEU A 441 -18.01 5.22 -17.77
CA LEU A 441 -18.08 5.59 -16.35
C LEU A 441 -18.48 7.05 -16.18
N ILE A 442 -17.85 7.97 -16.92
CA ILE A 442 -18.20 9.41 -16.89
C ILE A 442 -19.68 9.63 -17.25
N LYS A 443 -20.21 8.91 -18.25
CA LYS A 443 -21.63 9.03 -18.61
C LYS A 443 -22.58 8.53 -17.53
N ARG A 444 -22.17 7.54 -16.73
CA ARG A 444 -22.98 7.04 -15.61
C ARG A 444 -22.88 7.94 -14.38
N ALA A 445 -21.74 8.62 -14.18
CA ALA A 445 -21.50 9.47 -13.03
C ALA A 445 -22.12 10.88 -13.14
N ASN A 446 -22.49 11.32 -14.36
CA ASN A 446 -23.17 12.58 -14.67
C ASN A 446 -24.67 12.39 -14.90
#